data_e22f27279d049c09f77c74c50f71b726
#
_entry.id   e22f27279d049c09f77c74c50f71b726
#
_cell.length_a   1.000
_cell.length_b   1.000
_cell.length_c   1.000
_cell.angle_alpha   90.00
_cell.angle_beta   90.00
_cell.angle_gamma   90.00
#
_symmetry.space_group_name_H-M   'P 1'
#
loop_
_entity.id
_entity.type
_entity.pdbx_description
1 polymer ?
#
loop_
_entity_poly.entity_id
_entity_poly.type
_entity_poly.pdbx_seq_one_letter_code
_entity_poly.pdbx_strand_id
1 'polypeptide(L)'
;MSVWRSVWVGAVLLGCAAAGTAQGYFANWPEGTSPEEVGKRLAEHFAASPHQYIASPTATLQYPEVVSWYGALTIAKLTQDDALRAELVKRFEPLMPGGAEAKLRPVRRHVDDSVFGVVPLEIGMQMKEARYTSEGLWWADRQWERPRADGLSGETRFWIDDMYMLTMLQLEAYRATGDRKYLDRDAKEMVAYLDALQQPNGLFFHAQDVKYFWGRGDGWVAAGMAEMLSSLPEDHPQRARILRGYRLMMSGLLKYQGKDGMWRQLMDKDEAWPESSSSAMFAFAMITGVKRGWLDAPTYGPAARKAWIAVAGYVDQNEDVTQVCEGTGKKDDYAYYLARKRRTGDFHGQAAVMWAAGALLRP
;
A
#
# COMPACT_ATOMS: atom_id res chain seq x y z
N MET A 1 36.70 -1.35 -46.18
CA MET A 1 36.39 -2.46 -45.30
C MET A 1 35.64 -1.91 -44.11
N SER A 2 34.35 -1.70 -44.20
CA SER A 2 33.23 -2.61 -44.06
C SER A 2 33.04 -3.15 -42.64
N VAL A 3 31.85 -2.82 -42.17
CA VAL A 3 30.99 -3.53 -41.23
C VAL A 3 31.22 -3.22 -39.74
N TRP A 4 30.22 -2.55 -39.19
CA TRP A 4 29.43 -2.81 -37.95
C TRP A 4 28.66 -1.54 -37.52
N ARG A 5 27.48 -1.36 -38.14
CA ARG A 5 26.44 -0.47 -37.60
C ARG A 5 25.11 -1.13 -37.90
N SER A 6 24.58 -1.82 -36.97
CA SER A 6 23.14 -2.17 -36.93
C SER A 6 22.86 -3.13 -35.79
N VAL A 7 22.50 -2.72 -34.60
CA VAL A 7 21.72 -3.46 -33.55
C VAL A 7 21.34 -2.56 -32.37
N TRP A 8 20.78 -1.37 -32.55
CA TRP A 8 20.28 -0.59 -31.40
C TRP A 8 18.92 0.06 -31.62
N VAL A 9 18.13 -0.37 -32.63
CA VAL A 9 16.84 0.30 -32.92
C VAL A 9 15.63 -0.53 -32.42
N GLY A 10 15.79 -1.82 -32.09
CA GLY A 10 14.66 -2.68 -31.75
C GLY A 10 14.14 -2.61 -30.31
N ALA A 11 14.98 -2.24 -29.34
CA ALA A 11 14.59 -2.28 -27.92
C ALA A 11 13.76 -1.06 -27.46
N VAL A 12 13.93 0.09 -28.10
CA VAL A 12 13.22 1.32 -27.73
C VAL A 12 11.76 1.32 -28.19
N LEU A 13 11.47 0.67 -29.32
CA LEU A 13 10.10 0.62 -29.87
C LEU A 13 9.14 -0.32 -29.12
N LEU A 14 9.63 -1.38 -28.48
CA LEU A 14 8.81 -2.28 -27.67
C LEU A 14 8.35 -1.65 -26.35
N GLY A 15 9.19 -0.81 -25.74
CA GLY A 15 8.83 -0.08 -24.51
C GLY A 15 7.75 0.99 -24.74
N CYS A 16 7.79 1.68 -25.89
CA CYS A 16 6.79 2.70 -26.23
C CYS A 16 5.41 2.10 -26.59
N ALA A 17 5.38 0.92 -27.22
CA ALA A 17 4.12 0.25 -27.55
C ALA A 17 3.39 -0.27 -26.29
N ALA A 18 4.11 -0.78 -25.30
CA ALA A 18 3.52 -1.26 -24.04
C ALA A 18 2.96 -0.09 -23.18
N ALA A 19 3.65 1.04 -23.15
CA ALA A 19 3.15 2.24 -22.44
C ALA A 19 1.88 2.81 -23.08
N GLY A 20 1.79 2.83 -24.41
CA GLY A 20 0.61 3.30 -25.14
C GLY A 20 -0.64 2.44 -24.90
N THR A 21 -0.49 1.13 -24.73
CA THR A 21 -1.60 0.20 -24.43
C THR A 21 -2.06 0.28 -22.97
N ALA A 22 -1.16 0.50 -22.01
CA ALA A 22 -1.53 0.68 -20.59
C ALA A 22 -2.39 1.94 -20.38
N GLN A 23 -2.02 3.04 -20.99
CA GLN A 23 -2.72 4.33 -20.89
C GLN A 23 -4.16 4.27 -21.46
N GLY A 24 -4.42 3.40 -22.44
CA GLY A 24 -5.76 3.21 -23.01
C GLY A 24 -6.79 2.65 -22.02
N TYR A 25 -6.36 1.86 -21.02
CA TYR A 25 -7.25 1.33 -19.99
C TYR A 25 -7.52 2.32 -18.86
N PHE A 26 -6.65 3.30 -18.65
CA PHE A 26 -6.71 4.22 -17.50
C PHE A 26 -7.02 5.66 -17.93
N ALA A 27 -7.98 5.80 -18.84
CA ALA A 27 -8.47 7.07 -19.33
C ALA A 27 -10.02 7.00 -19.48
N ASN A 28 -10.65 8.16 -19.74
CA ASN A 28 -12.10 8.26 -20.00
C ASN A 28 -12.95 7.62 -18.89
N TRP A 29 -12.84 8.18 -17.69
CA TRP A 29 -13.55 7.70 -16.50
C TRP A 29 -15.03 8.04 -16.56
N PRO A 30 -15.93 7.14 -16.12
CA PRO A 30 -17.32 7.47 -15.87
C PRO A 30 -17.46 8.65 -14.89
N GLU A 31 -18.57 9.37 -14.97
CA GLU A 31 -18.89 10.45 -14.04
C GLU A 31 -18.76 9.98 -12.57
N GLY A 32 -18.17 10.81 -11.72
CA GLY A 32 -17.93 10.51 -10.31
C GLY A 32 -16.79 9.52 -10.02
N THR A 33 -16.08 9.02 -11.05
CA THR A 33 -14.96 8.07 -10.87
C THR A 33 -13.60 8.61 -11.34
N SER A 34 -13.47 9.92 -11.52
CA SER A 34 -12.20 10.56 -11.80
C SER A 34 -11.21 10.31 -10.65
N PRO A 35 -10.02 9.72 -10.91
CA PRO A 35 -9.04 9.46 -9.84
C PRO A 35 -8.59 10.73 -9.12
N GLU A 36 -8.47 11.84 -9.84
CA GLU A 36 -8.10 13.13 -9.27
C GLU A 36 -9.18 13.64 -8.32
N GLU A 37 -10.44 13.69 -8.79
CA GLU A 37 -11.56 14.18 -7.98
C GLU A 37 -11.79 13.33 -6.74
N VAL A 38 -11.88 11.99 -6.90
CA VAL A 38 -12.08 11.06 -5.79
C VAL A 38 -10.92 11.14 -4.80
N GLY A 39 -9.67 11.14 -5.31
CA GLY A 39 -8.48 11.23 -4.47
C GLY A 39 -8.42 12.53 -3.66
N LYS A 40 -8.71 13.69 -4.28
CA LYS A 40 -8.72 15.00 -3.61
C LYS A 40 -9.80 15.06 -2.53
N ARG A 41 -11.04 14.70 -2.83
CA ARG A 41 -12.15 14.70 -1.86
C ARG A 41 -11.83 13.86 -0.63
N LEU A 42 -11.28 12.64 -0.82
CA LEU A 42 -10.88 11.78 0.28
C LEU A 42 -9.69 12.36 1.08
N ALA A 43 -8.73 12.98 0.43
CA ALA A 43 -7.58 13.58 1.09
C ALA A 43 -7.96 14.83 1.90
N GLU A 44 -8.84 15.68 1.37
CA GLU A 44 -9.42 16.83 2.07
C GLU A 44 -10.27 16.39 3.26
N HIS A 45 -11.12 15.37 3.07
CA HIS A 45 -11.91 14.77 4.15
C HIS A 45 -11.00 14.22 5.26
N PHE A 46 -9.94 13.49 4.91
CA PHE A 46 -8.94 13.01 5.88
C PHE A 46 -8.27 14.17 6.63
N ALA A 47 -7.86 15.24 5.93
CA ALA A 47 -7.20 16.39 6.57
C ALA A 47 -8.10 17.07 7.61
N ALA A 48 -9.42 17.10 7.37
CA ALA A 48 -10.43 17.68 8.27
C ALA A 48 -10.92 16.71 9.36
N SER A 49 -10.67 15.40 9.23
CA SER A 49 -11.18 14.38 10.16
C SER A 49 -10.46 14.43 11.50
N PRO A 50 -11.12 14.12 12.63
CA PRO A 50 -10.44 13.96 13.92
C PRO A 50 -9.51 12.75 13.89
N HIS A 51 -8.53 12.73 14.81
CA HIS A 51 -7.70 11.55 15.02
C HIS A 51 -8.54 10.35 15.45
N GLN A 52 -8.23 9.18 14.89
CA GLN A 52 -8.86 7.91 15.29
C GLN A 52 -7.94 7.17 16.27
N TYR A 53 -8.47 6.87 17.45
CA TYR A 53 -7.75 6.14 18.49
C TYR A 53 -8.36 4.75 18.69
N ILE A 54 -7.51 3.75 18.95
CA ILE A 54 -8.02 2.56 19.62
C ILE A 54 -8.26 2.91 21.09
N ALA A 55 -9.43 2.52 21.60
CA ALA A 55 -9.73 2.61 23.02
C ALA A 55 -8.71 1.75 23.80
N SER A 56 -7.69 2.40 24.33
CA SER A 56 -6.61 1.85 25.16
C SER A 56 -6.42 2.83 26.32
N PRO A 57 -5.92 2.39 27.48
CA PRO A 57 -5.59 3.31 28.58
C PRO A 57 -4.59 4.42 28.18
N THR A 58 -3.87 4.21 27.08
CA THR A 58 -3.03 5.22 26.42
C THR A 58 -3.52 5.36 24.99
N ALA A 59 -4.39 6.35 24.71
CA ALA A 59 -4.81 6.65 23.35
C ALA A 59 -3.59 7.05 22.52
N THR A 60 -3.25 6.23 21.50
CA THR A 60 -2.19 6.52 20.55
C THR A 60 -2.70 6.40 19.14
N LEU A 61 -2.09 7.13 18.21
CA LEU A 61 -2.42 7.05 16.79
C LEU A 61 -2.20 5.64 16.27
N GLN A 62 -3.07 5.23 15.38
CA GLN A 62 -3.09 3.90 14.82
C GLN A 62 -2.56 3.89 13.39
N TYR A 63 -2.00 2.77 12.96
CA TYR A 63 -1.47 2.59 11.61
C TYR A 63 -2.47 2.92 10.47
N PRO A 64 -3.79 2.71 10.59
CA PRO A 64 -4.72 3.10 9.51
C PRO A 64 -4.72 4.59 9.24
N GLU A 65 -4.55 5.41 10.28
CA GLU A 65 -4.42 6.86 10.13
C GLU A 65 -3.09 7.22 9.44
N VAL A 66 -2.00 6.57 9.84
CA VAL A 66 -0.66 6.78 9.25
C VAL A 66 -0.68 6.51 7.74
N VAL A 67 -1.25 5.38 7.35
CA VAL A 67 -1.29 4.98 5.93
C VAL A 67 -2.29 5.81 5.12
N SER A 68 -3.34 6.36 5.75
CA SER A 68 -4.22 7.37 5.14
C SER A 68 -3.48 8.70 4.94
N TRP A 69 -2.69 9.10 5.91
CA TRP A 69 -1.87 10.30 5.80
C TRP A 69 -0.89 10.24 4.64
N TYR A 70 -0.20 9.09 4.52
CA TYR A 70 0.67 8.82 3.37
C TYR A 70 -0.10 8.91 2.05
N GLY A 71 -1.31 8.34 1.97
CA GLY A 71 -2.19 8.45 0.82
C GLY A 71 -2.55 9.89 0.49
N ALA A 72 -2.96 10.67 1.48
CA ALA A 72 -3.34 12.08 1.30
C ALA A 72 -2.14 12.95 0.86
N LEU A 73 -0.95 12.77 1.46
CA LEU A 73 0.28 13.45 1.04
C LEU A 73 0.66 13.08 -0.41
N THR A 74 0.45 11.81 -0.80
CA THR A 74 0.67 11.36 -2.17
C THR A 74 -0.28 12.04 -3.14
N ILE A 75 -1.56 12.15 -2.81
CA ILE A 75 -2.54 12.88 -3.64
C ILE A 75 -2.16 14.35 -3.74
N ALA A 76 -1.88 15.04 -2.65
CA ALA A 76 -1.46 16.45 -2.65
C ALA A 76 -0.24 16.69 -3.56
N LYS A 77 0.74 15.78 -3.52
CA LYS A 77 1.93 15.82 -4.38
C LYS A 77 1.60 15.63 -5.86
N LEU A 78 0.80 14.62 -6.19
CA LEU A 78 0.48 14.27 -7.58
C LEU A 78 -0.46 15.27 -8.24
N THR A 79 -1.33 15.93 -7.47
CA THR A 79 -2.22 16.99 -7.96
C THR A 79 -1.61 18.39 -7.82
N GLN A 80 -0.37 18.50 -7.30
CA GLN A 80 0.31 19.76 -7.04
C GLN A 80 -0.49 20.71 -6.13
N ASP A 81 -1.23 20.15 -5.18
CA ASP A 81 -2.07 20.87 -4.24
C ASP A 81 -1.26 21.28 -2.99
N ASP A 82 -0.62 22.45 -3.08
CA ASP A 82 0.21 22.97 -2.01
C ASP A 82 -0.59 23.37 -0.76
N ALA A 83 -1.87 23.74 -0.93
CA ALA A 83 -2.74 24.08 0.19
C ALA A 83 -3.09 22.83 1.01
N LEU A 84 -3.53 21.77 0.35
CA LEU A 84 -3.80 20.48 1.00
C LEU A 84 -2.54 19.93 1.68
N ARG A 85 -1.38 20.01 1.00
CA ARG A 85 -0.11 19.60 1.60
C ARG A 85 0.20 20.37 2.88
N ALA A 86 0.01 21.69 2.88
CA ALA A 86 0.24 22.54 4.05
C ALA A 86 -0.70 22.17 5.21
N GLU A 87 -1.96 21.87 4.95
CA GLU A 87 -2.91 21.40 5.96
C GLU A 87 -2.49 20.05 6.56
N LEU A 88 -2.08 19.09 5.72
CA LEU A 88 -1.59 17.79 6.19
C LEU A 88 -0.32 17.91 7.03
N VAL A 89 0.61 18.81 6.67
CA VAL A 89 1.81 19.09 7.48
C VAL A 89 1.42 19.77 8.80
N LYS A 90 0.54 20.78 8.77
CA LYS A 90 0.02 21.45 9.97
C LYS A 90 -0.66 20.49 10.93
N ARG A 91 -1.41 19.52 10.43
CA ARG A 91 -2.03 18.44 11.20
C ARG A 91 -0.99 17.56 11.90
N PHE A 92 0.17 17.31 11.26
CA PHE A 92 1.24 16.46 11.81
C PHE A 92 2.12 17.19 12.84
N GLU A 93 2.28 18.50 12.71
CA GLU A 93 3.21 19.29 13.53
C GLU A 93 3.05 19.10 15.05
N PRO A 94 1.83 19.05 15.63
CA PRO A 94 1.64 18.79 17.05
C PRO A 94 2.14 17.43 17.53
N LEU A 95 2.33 16.47 16.63
CA LEU A 95 2.82 15.12 16.91
C LEU A 95 4.36 15.02 16.92
N MET A 96 5.06 16.05 16.47
CA MET A 96 6.54 16.06 16.53
C MET A 96 7.04 16.03 17.97
N PRO A 97 8.28 15.58 18.25
CA PRO A 97 8.84 15.60 19.58
C PRO A 97 8.73 16.96 20.24
N GLY A 98 8.12 17.02 21.44
CA GLY A 98 7.86 18.27 22.16
C GLY A 98 6.61 19.04 21.72
N GLY A 99 5.89 18.57 20.70
CA GLY A 99 4.61 19.15 20.26
C GLY A 99 3.47 18.89 21.25
N ALA A 100 2.38 19.64 21.10
CA ALA A 100 1.22 19.59 22.02
C ALA A 100 0.55 18.21 22.09
N GLU A 101 0.64 17.42 21.01
CA GLU A 101 0.05 16.08 20.86
C GLU A 101 1.10 14.97 20.83
N ALA A 102 2.35 15.25 21.20
CA ALA A 102 3.42 14.25 21.19
C ALA A 102 3.11 13.00 22.02
N LYS A 103 2.22 13.10 23.03
CA LYS A 103 1.73 11.97 23.84
C LYS A 103 0.88 10.95 23.04
N LEU A 104 0.34 11.36 21.90
CA LEU A 104 -0.46 10.49 21.03
C LEU A 104 0.40 9.62 20.10
N ARG A 105 1.70 9.84 20.09
CA ARG A 105 2.64 9.04 19.27
C ARG A 105 2.67 7.60 19.75
N PRO A 106 2.75 6.63 18.84
CA PRO A 106 2.99 5.24 19.21
C PRO A 106 4.29 5.08 19.99
N VAL A 107 4.38 4.06 20.85
CA VAL A 107 5.56 3.87 21.73
C VAL A 107 6.12 2.46 21.69
N ARG A 108 5.32 1.47 21.27
CA ARG A 108 5.74 0.06 21.28
C ARG A 108 6.75 -0.22 20.16
N ARG A 109 7.55 -1.27 20.35
CA ARG A 109 8.32 -1.90 19.26
C ARG A 109 7.41 -2.91 18.57
N HIS A 110 6.66 -2.43 17.62
CA HIS A 110 5.65 -3.20 16.91
C HIS A 110 5.40 -2.59 15.55
N VAL A 111 5.24 -3.40 14.53
CA VAL A 111 5.07 -2.93 13.14
C VAL A 111 3.98 -1.88 12.98
N ASP A 112 2.84 -2.07 13.67
CA ASP A 112 1.70 -1.14 13.62
C ASP A 112 2.02 0.23 14.26
N ASP A 113 2.98 0.28 15.16
CA ASP A 113 3.44 1.51 15.80
C ASP A 113 4.60 2.13 15.00
N SER A 114 5.56 1.29 14.56
CA SER A 114 6.77 1.76 13.89
C SER A 114 6.50 2.39 12.53
N VAL A 115 5.45 1.95 11.83
CA VAL A 115 5.01 2.54 10.55
C VAL A 115 4.70 4.05 10.65
N PHE A 116 4.51 4.60 11.86
CA PHE A 116 4.36 6.04 12.11
C PHE A 116 5.47 6.87 11.44
N GLY A 117 6.68 6.33 11.35
CA GLY A 117 7.81 7.00 10.72
C GLY A 117 7.63 7.28 9.21
N VAL A 118 6.67 6.65 8.54
CA VAL A 118 6.37 6.90 7.12
C VAL A 118 5.93 8.35 6.88
N VAL A 119 5.08 8.89 7.76
CA VAL A 119 4.53 10.25 7.58
C VAL A 119 5.62 11.31 7.67
N PRO A 120 6.46 11.37 8.72
CA PRO A 120 7.52 12.37 8.77
C PRO A 120 8.57 12.18 7.65
N LEU A 121 8.86 10.95 7.18
CA LEU A 121 9.72 10.77 6.01
C LEU A 121 9.13 11.40 4.75
N GLU A 122 7.86 11.13 4.44
CA GLU A 122 7.20 11.72 3.26
C GLU A 122 7.09 13.25 3.37
N ILE A 123 6.74 13.80 4.55
CA ILE A 123 6.76 15.25 4.79
C ILE A 123 8.17 15.81 4.59
N GLY A 124 9.19 15.17 5.16
CA GLY A 124 10.58 15.59 5.05
C GLY A 124 11.05 15.66 3.60
N MET A 125 10.68 14.68 2.77
CA MET A 125 10.99 14.68 1.35
C MET A 125 10.24 15.77 0.57
N GLN A 126 8.94 15.95 0.83
CA GLN A 126 8.12 16.94 0.12
C GLN A 126 8.48 18.37 0.50
N MET A 127 8.74 18.63 1.78
CA MET A 127 9.06 19.97 2.31
C MET A 127 10.56 20.28 2.27
N LYS A 128 11.42 19.27 2.06
CA LYS A 128 12.89 19.37 2.15
C LYS A 128 13.36 19.83 3.53
N GLU A 129 12.68 19.35 4.58
CA GLU A 129 12.97 19.69 5.97
C GLU A 129 13.59 18.52 6.73
N ALA A 130 14.86 18.67 7.11
CA ALA A 130 15.66 17.63 7.76
C ALA A 130 15.08 17.15 9.10
N ARG A 131 14.35 17.98 9.86
CA ARG A 131 13.77 17.61 11.16
C ARG A 131 12.76 16.47 11.04
N TYR A 132 11.92 16.47 9.99
CA TYR A 132 10.98 15.39 9.73
C TYR A 132 11.70 14.13 9.25
N THR A 133 12.67 14.30 8.32
CA THR A 133 13.47 13.16 7.85
C THR A 133 14.19 12.47 9.02
N SER A 134 14.80 13.24 9.93
CA SER A 134 15.49 12.68 11.11
C SER A 134 14.54 11.92 12.02
N GLU A 135 13.33 12.44 12.23
CA GLU A 135 12.29 11.76 13.01
C GLU A 135 11.90 10.43 12.39
N GLY A 136 11.63 10.40 11.09
CA GLY A 136 11.24 9.17 10.41
C GLY A 136 12.37 8.14 10.35
N LEU A 137 13.63 8.56 10.14
CA LEU A 137 14.79 7.68 10.17
C LEU A 137 15.00 7.02 11.54
N TRP A 138 14.70 7.75 12.63
CA TRP A 138 14.74 7.15 13.98
C TRP A 138 13.79 5.95 14.09
N TRP A 139 12.57 6.04 13.52
CA TRP A 139 11.63 4.92 13.47
C TRP A 139 12.15 3.77 12.61
N ALA A 140 12.68 4.06 11.44
CA ALA A 140 13.20 3.05 10.52
C ALA A 140 14.41 2.30 11.10
N ASP A 141 15.34 2.98 11.74
CA ASP A 141 16.49 2.35 12.37
C ASP A 141 16.09 1.55 13.61
N ARG A 142 15.11 2.02 14.37
CA ARG A 142 14.58 1.32 15.56
C ARG A 142 14.04 -0.07 15.22
N GLN A 143 13.42 -0.28 14.04
CA GLN A 143 12.93 -1.59 13.62
C GLN A 143 14.05 -2.65 13.53
N TRP A 144 15.29 -2.25 13.27
CA TRP A 144 16.46 -3.12 13.19
C TRP A 144 17.46 -2.95 14.33
N GLU A 145 17.15 -2.19 15.37
CA GLU A 145 18.03 -2.02 16.54
C GLU A 145 18.30 -3.35 17.27
N ARG A 146 17.35 -4.29 17.22
CA ARG A 146 17.46 -5.64 17.78
C ARG A 146 17.02 -6.69 16.76
N PRO A 147 17.82 -6.93 15.71
CA PRO A 147 17.43 -7.89 14.69
C PRO A 147 17.43 -9.31 15.26
N ARG A 148 16.66 -10.18 14.63
CA ARG A 148 16.65 -11.62 14.88
C ARG A 148 17.98 -12.25 14.46
N ALA A 149 18.26 -13.48 14.91
CA ALA A 149 19.46 -14.22 14.53
C ALA A 149 19.56 -14.48 13.01
N ASP A 150 18.42 -14.57 12.33
CA ASP A 150 18.34 -14.68 10.87
C ASP A 150 18.53 -13.34 10.13
N GLY A 151 18.71 -12.24 10.88
CA GLY A 151 18.91 -10.89 10.37
C GLY A 151 17.63 -10.18 9.90
N LEU A 152 16.46 -10.75 10.16
CA LEU A 152 15.18 -10.08 9.99
C LEU A 152 14.94 -9.08 11.13
N SER A 153 13.94 -8.21 10.97
CA SER A 153 13.53 -7.26 11.99
C SER A 153 13.16 -7.95 13.31
N GLY A 154 13.47 -7.33 14.44
CA GLY A 154 12.96 -7.77 15.73
C GLY A 154 11.42 -7.64 15.87
N GLU A 155 10.78 -6.95 14.94
CA GLU A 155 9.32 -6.79 14.87
C GLU A 155 8.62 -7.81 13.97
N THR A 156 9.37 -8.69 13.28
CA THR A 156 8.85 -9.74 12.38
C THR A 156 7.97 -10.73 13.13
N ARG A 157 6.71 -10.86 12.73
CA ARG A 157 5.72 -11.75 13.35
C ARG A 157 5.26 -12.89 12.44
N PHE A 158 5.57 -12.82 11.14
CA PHE A 158 4.99 -13.63 10.08
C PHE A 158 3.46 -13.54 10.07
N TRP A 159 2.92 -12.33 10.29
CA TRP A 159 1.57 -11.95 9.94
C TRP A 159 1.59 -11.22 8.60
N ILE A 160 0.59 -11.46 7.83
CA ILE A 160 0.47 -10.93 6.46
C ILE A 160 0.58 -9.39 6.40
N ASP A 161 0.08 -8.69 7.43
CA ASP A 161 0.07 -7.22 7.55
C ASP A 161 1.50 -6.64 7.61
N ASP A 162 2.44 -7.38 8.17
CA ASP A 162 3.83 -6.97 8.31
C ASP A 162 4.46 -6.65 6.94
N MET A 163 4.02 -7.34 5.87
CA MET A 163 4.54 -7.17 4.51
C MET A 163 4.28 -5.76 3.93
N TYR A 164 3.39 -4.97 4.52
CA TYR A 164 3.24 -3.55 4.20
C TYR A 164 3.89 -2.66 5.26
N MET A 165 3.63 -2.93 6.55
CA MET A 165 4.03 -2.03 7.63
C MET A 165 5.56 -1.93 7.77
N LEU A 166 6.27 -3.07 7.67
CA LEU A 166 7.74 -3.08 7.64
C LEU A 166 8.25 -2.44 6.34
N THR A 167 7.69 -2.89 5.21
CA THR A 167 8.13 -2.46 3.88
C THR A 167 8.05 -0.95 3.70
N MET A 168 6.91 -0.34 3.99
CA MET A 168 6.73 1.09 3.72
C MET A 168 7.70 1.97 4.50
N LEU A 169 7.93 1.68 5.77
CA LEU A 169 8.86 2.48 6.56
C LEU A 169 10.30 2.38 6.02
N GLN A 170 10.72 1.18 5.65
CA GLN A 170 12.07 0.96 5.11
C GLN A 170 12.23 1.58 3.72
N LEU A 171 11.20 1.46 2.87
CA LEU A 171 11.22 2.08 1.55
C LEU A 171 11.25 3.62 1.63
N GLU A 172 10.47 4.22 2.52
CA GLU A 172 10.48 5.67 2.72
C GLU A 172 11.85 6.15 3.25
N ALA A 173 12.48 5.40 4.15
CA ALA A 173 13.84 5.70 4.61
C ALA A 173 14.86 5.60 3.46
N TYR A 174 14.73 4.58 2.60
CA TYR A 174 15.54 4.47 1.38
C TYR A 174 15.28 5.64 0.42
N ARG A 175 14.03 5.97 0.15
CA ARG A 175 13.63 7.09 -0.74
C ARG A 175 14.16 8.43 -0.26
N ALA A 176 14.18 8.63 1.06
CA ALA A 176 14.65 9.88 1.67
C ALA A 176 16.19 10.01 1.69
N THR A 177 16.93 8.89 1.70
CA THR A 177 18.39 8.91 1.94
C THR A 177 19.23 8.35 0.80
N GLY A 178 18.66 7.45 -0.01
CA GLY A 178 19.40 6.62 -0.95
C GLY A 178 20.26 5.51 -0.28
N ASP A 179 20.19 5.36 1.04
CA ASP A 179 20.97 4.35 1.76
C ASP A 179 20.39 2.95 1.55
N ARG A 180 21.13 2.13 0.81
CA ARG A 180 20.71 0.77 0.44
C ARG A 180 20.49 -0.16 1.63
N LYS A 181 21.02 0.14 2.81
CA LYS A 181 20.79 -0.70 4.00
C LYS A 181 19.29 -0.91 4.27
N TYR A 182 18.46 0.14 4.06
CA TYR A 182 17.01 0.08 4.24
C TYR A 182 16.36 -0.85 3.22
N LEU A 183 16.75 -0.70 1.96
CA LEU A 183 16.22 -1.49 0.87
C LEU A 183 16.65 -2.96 0.95
N ASP A 184 17.94 -3.23 1.21
CA ASP A 184 18.50 -4.59 1.21
C ASP A 184 17.91 -5.44 2.35
N ARG A 185 17.75 -4.87 3.56
CA ARG A 185 17.16 -5.57 4.70
C ARG A 185 15.66 -5.83 4.50
N ASP A 186 14.96 -4.88 3.92
CA ASP A 186 13.53 -5.00 3.63
C ASP A 186 13.24 -6.00 2.49
N ALA A 187 14.04 -6.01 1.43
CA ALA A 187 13.93 -7.03 0.38
C ALA A 187 14.16 -8.45 0.91
N LYS A 188 15.07 -8.62 1.87
CA LYS A 188 15.25 -9.89 2.57
C LYS A 188 14.04 -10.28 3.40
N GLU A 189 13.45 -9.33 4.12
CA GLU A 189 12.21 -9.50 4.88
C GLU A 189 11.07 -9.95 3.97
N MET A 190 10.84 -9.22 2.88
CA MET A 190 9.80 -9.55 1.89
C MET A 190 9.93 -10.99 1.36
N VAL A 191 11.16 -11.43 1.03
CA VAL A 191 11.38 -12.80 0.55
C VAL A 191 11.07 -13.84 1.63
N ALA A 192 11.44 -13.58 2.88
CA ALA A 192 11.14 -14.48 4.00
C ALA A 192 9.61 -14.69 4.18
N TYR A 193 8.82 -13.61 4.04
CA TYR A 193 7.36 -13.70 4.09
C TYR A 193 6.76 -14.41 2.87
N LEU A 194 7.30 -14.15 1.67
CA LEU A 194 6.90 -14.88 0.46
C LEU A 194 7.10 -16.39 0.60
N ASP A 195 8.22 -16.79 1.20
CA ASP A 195 8.55 -18.20 1.38
C ASP A 195 7.73 -18.86 2.50
N ALA A 196 7.33 -18.07 3.52
CA ALA A 196 6.58 -18.56 4.67
C ALA A 196 5.05 -18.62 4.46
N LEU A 197 4.46 -17.67 3.71
CA LEU A 197 3.01 -17.44 3.70
C LEU A 197 2.35 -17.63 2.33
N GLN A 198 3.08 -17.41 1.20
CA GLN A 198 2.46 -17.50 -0.13
C GLN A 198 2.07 -18.93 -0.48
N GLN A 199 0.84 -19.11 -0.95
CA GLN A 199 0.30 -20.40 -1.34
C GLN A 199 0.34 -20.60 -2.87
N PRO A 200 0.20 -21.84 -3.36
CA PRO A 200 0.24 -22.15 -4.79
C PRO A 200 -0.83 -21.44 -5.64
N ASN A 201 -1.94 -21.03 -5.03
CA ASN A 201 -3.00 -20.23 -5.67
C ASN A 201 -2.64 -18.73 -5.79
N GLY A 202 -1.50 -18.32 -5.25
CA GLY A 202 -0.99 -16.95 -5.26
C GLY A 202 -1.40 -16.12 -4.06
N LEU A 203 -2.40 -16.53 -3.29
CA LEU A 203 -2.85 -15.86 -2.07
C LEU A 203 -1.96 -16.21 -0.87
N PHE A 204 -2.16 -15.48 0.22
CA PHE A 204 -1.37 -15.64 1.43
C PHE A 204 -2.23 -16.05 2.61
N PHE A 205 -1.75 -16.98 3.41
CA PHE A 205 -2.35 -17.23 4.72
C PHE A 205 -2.15 -16.02 5.64
N HIS A 206 -3.14 -15.73 6.50
CA HIS A 206 -3.06 -14.60 7.43
C HIS A 206 -1.83 -14.70 8.35
N ALA A 207 -1.46 -15.91 8.74
CA ALA A 207 -0.22 -16.24 9.43
C ALA A 207 0.12 -17.73 9.21
N GLN A 208 1.29 -18.16 9.62
CA GLN A 208 1.72 -19.56 9.49
C GLN A 208 0.77 -20.54 10.19
N ASP A 209 0.16 -20.12 11.30
CA ASP A 209 -0.78 -20.86 12.14
C ASP A 209 -2.27 -20.53 11.86
N VAL A 210 -2.56 -19.65 10.90
CA VAL A 210 -3.93 -19.21 10.54
C VAL A 210 -4.12 -19.25 9.04
N LYS A 211 -4.74 -20.32 8.55
CA LYS A 211 -4.82 -20.69 7.14
C LYS A 211 -6.07 -20.14 6.44
N TYR A 212 -6.37 -18.87 6.64
CA TYR A 212 -7.44 -18.13 5.95
C TYR A 212 -6.86 -17.09 5.01
N PHE A 213 -7.47 -16.97 3.83
CA PHE A 213 -7.15 -15.92 2.85
C PHE A 213 -8.01 -14.69 3.13
N TRP A 214 -7.55 -13.88 4.08
CA TRP A 214 -8.24 -12.67 4.48
C TRP A 214 -7.95 -11.52 3.52
N GLY A 215 -9.00 -10.98 2.87
CA GLY A 215 -8.86 -10.02 1.78
C GLY A 215 -7.98 -8.83 2.08
N ARG A 216 -8.20 -8.10 3.20
CA ARG A 216 -7.34 -6.97 3.55
C ARG A 216 -5.90 -7.38 3.88
N GLY A 217 -5.69 -8.56 4.47
CA GLY A 217 -4.35 -9.10 4.63
C GLY A 217 -3.64 -9.29 3.30
N ASP A 218 -4.28 -9.99 2.36
CA ASP A 218 -3.78 -10.11 0.99
C ASP A 218 -3.60 -8.72 0.33
N GLY A 219 -4.45 -7.75 0.63
CA GLY A 219 -4.32 -6.36 0.18
C GLY A 219 -3.02 -5.70 0.63
N TRP A 220 -2.65 -5.88 1.90
CA TRP A 220 -1.38 -5.38 2.42
C TRP A 220 -0.18 -5.96 1.67
N VAL A 221 -0.21 -7.26 1.39
CA VAL A 221 0.85 -7.93 0.61
C VAL A 221 0.94 -7.38 -0.80
N ALA A 222 -0.19 -7.26 -1.48
CA ALA A 222 -0.25 -6.75 -2.85
C ALA A 222 0.33 -5.33 -2.94
N ALA A 223 -0.08 -4.45 -2.02
CA ALA A 223 0.41 -3.08 -1.94
C ALA A 223 1.90 -3.02 -1.56
N GLY A 224 2.32 -3.79 -0.56
CA GLY A 224 3.73 -3.86 -0.13
C GLY A 224 4.66 -4.33 -1.24
N MET A 225 4.29 -5.40 -1.97
CA MET A 225 5.08 -5.86 -3.11
C MET A 225 5.14 -4.85 -4.26
N ALA A 226 4.02 -4.14 -4.54
CA ALA A 226 4.00 -3.12 -5.58
C ALA A 226 4.88 -1.92 -5.23
N GLU A 227 4.87 -1.46 -3.98
CA GLU A 227 5.75 -0.39 -3.49
C GLU A 227 7.22 -0.83 -3.48
N MET A 228 7.51 -2.06 -3.01
CA MET A 228 8.85 -2.64 -3.04
C MET A 228 9.42 -2.68 -4.46
N LEU A 229 8.70 -3.29 -5.41
CA LEU A 229 9.13 -3.40 -6.79
C LEU A 229 9.31 -2.04 -7.48
N SER A 230 8.55 -1.02 -7.06
CA SER A 230 8.68 0.35 -7.57
C SER A 230 9.98 1.04 -7.14
N SER A 231 10.58 0.61 -6.03
CA SER A 231 11.82 1.18 -5.49
C SER A 231 13.05 0.29 -5.72
N LEU A 232 12.82 -1.02 -5.90
CA LEU A 232 13.90 -2.01 -6.00
C LEU A 232 14.58 -1.90 -7.38
N PRO A 233 15.91 -1.69 -7.46
CA PRO A 233 16.65 -1.66 -8.72
C PRO A 233 16.49 -2.96 -9.53
N GLU A 234 16.61 -2.85 -10.86
CA GLU A 234 16.45 -4.00 -11.77
C GLU A 234 17.48 -5.11 -11.50
N ASP A 235 18.67 -4.75 -11.08
CA ASP A 235 19.80 -5.64 -10.78
C ASP A 235 19.82 -6.16 -9.32
N HIS A 236 18.83 -5.78 -8.49
CA HIS A 236 18.81 -6.21 -7.10
C HIS A 236 18.60 -7.73 -6.98
N PRO A 237 19.41 -8.46 -6.17
CA PRO A 237 19.38 -9.93 -6.11
C PRO A 237 18.00 -10.53 -5.79
N GLN A 238 17.19 -9.86 -4.96
CA GLN A 238 15.88 -10.34 -4.55
C GLN A 238 14.75 -9.97 -5.54
N ARG A 239 14.99 -9.04 -6.48
CA ARG A 239 13.94 -8.53 -7.38
C ARG A 239 13.21 -9.64 -8.16
N ALA A 240 13.96 -10.58 -8.72
CA ALA A 240 13.37 -11.66 -9.49
C ALA A 240 12.45 -12.56 -8.65
N ARG A 241 12.80 -12.83 -7.38
CA ARG A 241 11.96 -13.61 -6.45
C ARG A 241 10.68 -12.86 -6.10
N ILE A 242 10.79 -11.57 -5.76
CA ILE A 242 9.65 -10.73 -5.38
C ILE A 242 8.71 -10.55 -6.58
N LEU A 243 9.23 -10.26 -7.77
CA LEU A 243 8.42 -10.12 -8.98
C LEU A 243 7.67 -11.41 -9.34
N ARG A 244 8.28 -12.58 -9.17
CA ARG A 244 7.57 -13.87 -9.36
C ARG A 244 6.44 -14.04 -8.35
N GLY A 245 6.67 -13.72 -7.06
CA GLY A 245 5.63 -13.75 -6.02
C GLY A 245 4.48 -12.81 -6.31
N TYR A 246 4.81 -11.59 -6.71
CA TYR A 246 3.83 -10.59 -7.13
C TYR A 246 2.97 -11.08 -8.33
N ARG A 247 3.61 -11.57 -9.40
CA ARG A 247 2.88 -12.07 -10.59
C ARG A 247 1.99 -13.27 -10.27
N LEU A 248 2.45 -14.17 -9.41
CA LEU A 248 1.65 -15.31 -8.95
C LEU A 248 0.41 -14.80 -8.20
N MET A 249 0.58 -13.83 -7.30
CA MET A 249 -0.53 -13.22 -6.57
C MET A 249 -1.52 -12.53 -7.52
N MET A 250 -1.04 -11.71 -8.46
CA MET A 250 -1.92 -11.02 -9.42
C MET A 250 -2.71 -12.01 -10.28
N SER A 251 -2.12 -13.12 -10.67
CA SER A 251 -2.82 -14.22 -11.38
C SER A 251 -3.91 -14.87 -10.50
N GLY A 252 -3.65 -15.04 -9.20
CA GLY A 252 -4.64 -15.50 -8.23
C GLY A 252 -5.80 -14.50 -8.10
N LEU A 253 -5.49 -13.22 -7.94
CA LEU A 253 -6.48 -12.16 -7.79
C LEU A 253 -7.45 -12.09 -8.99
N LEU A 254 -6.96 -12.27 -10.23
CA LEU A 254 -7.87 -12.32 -11.40
C LEU A 254 -8.94 -13.41 -11.29
N LYS A 255 -8.61 -14.57 -10.69
CA LYS A 255 -9.56 -15.69 -10.55
C LYS A 255 -10.64 -15.41 -9.51
N TYR A 256 -10.31 -14.61 -8.50
CA TYR A 256 -11.22 -14.31 -7.39
C TYR A 256 -11.95 -12.97 -7.52
N GLN A 257 -11.69 -12.18 -8.59
CA GLN A 257 -12.42 -10.95 -8.83
C GLN A 257 -13.89 -11.22 -9.16
N GLY A 258 -14.80 -10.62 -8.39
CA GLY A 258 -16.24 -10.70 -8.64
C GLY A 258 -16.67 -10.04 -9.94
N LYS A 259 -17.87 -10.39 -10.41
CA LYS A 259 -18.48 -9.78 -11.61
C LYS A 259 -18.71 -8.26 -11.42
N ASP A 260 -18.85 -7.81 -10.18
CA ASP A 260 -18.95 -6.41 -9.75
C ASP A 260 -17.61 -5.67 -9.72
N GLY A 261 -16.49 -6.36 -9.90
CA GLY A 261 -15.14 -5.78 -9.86
C GLY A 261 -14.48 -5.85 -8.50
N MET A 262 -15.19 -6.29 -7.48
CA MET A 262 -14.72 -6.35 -6.10
C MET A 262 -14.15 -7.73 -5.74
N TRP A 263 -13.44 -7.79 -4.62
CA TRP A 263 -13.02 -9.03 -3.98
C TRP A 263 -13.72 -9.18 -2.63
N ARG A 264 -13.78 -10.42 -2.18
CA ARG A 264 -14.48 -10.77 -0.95
C ARG A 264 -13.59 -10.61 0.28
N GLN A 265 -14.21 -10.40 1.43
CA GLN A 265 -13.54 -10.28 2.73
C GLN A 265 -12.74 -11.56 3.11
N LEU A 266 -13.25 -12.75 2.77
CA LEU A 266 -12.49 -13.99 2.64
C LEU A 266 -12.44 -14.35 1.16
N MET A 267 -11.24 -14.38 0.59
CA MET A 267 -11.02 -14.38 -0.86
C MET A 267 -11.58 -15.60 -1.57
N ASP A 268 -11.56 -16.76 -0.93
CA ASP A 268 -11.95 -18.08 -1.45
C ASP A 268 -13.32 -18.56 -0.98
N LYS A 269 -14.15 -17.68 -0.38
CA LYS A 269 -15.46 -18.02 0.18
C LYS A 269 -16.58 -17.24 -0.49
N ASP A 270 -17.48 -17.95 -1.17
CA ASP A 270 -18.59 -17.34 -1.91
C ASP A 270 -19.59 -16.61 -1.01
N GLU A 271 -19.76 -17.04 0.23
CA GLU A 271 -20.63 -16.44 1.24
C GLU A 271 -20.04 -15.17 1.87
N ALA A 272 -18.74 -14.93 1.72
CA ALA A 272 -18.12 -13.71 2.21
C ALA A 272 -18.57 -12.49 1.37
N TRP A 273 -18.67 -11.34 1.98
CA TRP A 273 -19.15 -10.11 1.37
C TRP A 273 -18.03 -9.35 0.61
N PRO A 274 -18.37 -8.53 -0.43
CA PRO A 274 -17.42 -7.68 -1.13
C PRO A 274 -16.82 -6.64 -0.19
N GLU A 275 -15.49 -6.55 -0.14
CA GLU A 275 -14.75 -5.72 0.81
C GLU A 275 -13.98 -4.62 0.07
N SER A 276 -14.19 -3.38 0.49
CA SER A 276 -13.70 -2.21 -0.26
C SER A 276 -12.21 -1.94 -0.06
N SER A 277 -11.67 -2.10 1.15
CA SER A 277 -10.26 -1.79 1.40
C SER A 277 -9.31 -2.74 0.65
N SER A 278 -9.56 -4.05 0.70
CA SER A 278 -8.77 -5.02 -0.07
C SER A 278 -8.90 -4.80 -1.57
N SER A 279 -10.13 -4.55 -2.03
CA SER A 279 -10.39 -4.31 -3.46
C SER A 279 -9.63 -3.09 -3.99
N ALA A 280 -9.55 -2.02 -3.21
CA ALA A 280 -8.77 -0.84 -3.55
C ALA A 280 -7.25 -1.11 -3.51
N MET A 281 -6.75 -1.89 -2.54
CA MET A 281 -5.34 -2.31 -2.48
C MET A 281 -4.95 -3.20 -3.67
N PHE A 282 -5.83 -4.11 -4.09
CA PHE A 282 -5.61 -4.93 -5.28
C PHE A 282 -5.65 -4.10 -6.55
N ALA A 283 -6.58 -3.14 -6.65
CA ALA A 283 -6.61 -2.18 -7.75
C ALA A 283 -5.29 -1.38 -7.82
N PHE A 284 -4.82 -0.83 -6.69
CA PHE A 284 -3.52 -0.15 -6.59
C PHE A 284 -2.37 -1.01 -7.15
N ALA A 285 -2.28 -2.26 -6.69
CA ALA A 285 -1.22 -3.16 -7.11
C ALA A 285 -1.32 -3.50 -8.60
N MET A 286 -2.51 -3.84 -9.13
CA MET A 286 -2.69 -4.16 -10.54
C MET A 286 -2.43 -2.96 -11.45
N ILE A 287 -2.94 -1.77 -11.10
CA ILE A 287 -2.71 -0.53 -11.85
C ILE A 287 -1.21 -0.25 -11.93
N THR A 288 -0.51 -0.31 -10.78
CA THR A 288 0.94 -0.13 -10.72
C THR A 288 1.66 -1.12 -11.63
N GLY A 289 1.32 -2.40 -11.55
CA GLY A 289 1.97 -3.43 -12.36
C GLY A 289 1.72 -3.30 -13.86
N VAL A 290 0.54 -2.90 -14.27
CA VAL A 290 0.22 -2.61 -15.68
C VAL A 290 1.02 -1.40 -16.18
N LYS A 291 1.02 -0.30 -15.41
CA LYS A 291 1.76 0.94 -15.79
C LYS A 291 3.28 0.71 -15.82
N ARG A 292 3.81 -0.15 -14.97
CA ARG A 292 5.23 -0.49 -14.92
C ARG A 292 5.65 -1.60 -15.90
N GLY A 293 4.71 -2.18 -16.66
CA GLY A 293 4.99 -3.29 -17.57
C GLY A 293 5.35 -4.62 -16.88
N TRP A 294 5.03 -4.75 -15.59
CA TRP A 294 5.20 -6.01 -14.85
C TRP A 294 4.09 -7.00 -15.14
N LEU A 295 2.94 -6.51 -15.54
CA LEU A 295 1.74 -7.24 -15.88
C LEU A 295 1.34 -6.94 -17.34
N ASP A 296 0.80 -7.97 -18.01
CA ASP A 296 0.26 -7.85 -19.35
C ASP A 296 -0.97 -6.93 -19.37
N ALA A 297 -0.88 -5.80 -20.07
CA ALA A 297 -1.92 -4.78 -20.04
C ALA A 297 -3.27 -5.26 -20.58
N PRO A 298 -3.37 -6.01 -21.70
CA PRO A 298 -4.63 -6.60 -22.16
C PRO A 298 -5.33 -7.51 -21.15
N THR A 299 -4.57 -8.26 -20.37
CA THR A 299 -5.12 -9.18 -19.37
C THR A 299 -5.55 -8.45 -18.07
N TYR A 300 -4.69 -7.60 -17.55
CA TYR A 300 -4.89 -6.98 -16.21
C TYR A 300 -5.51 -5.59 -16.26
N GLY A 301 -5.35 -4.86 -17.34
CA GLY A 301 -5.88 -3.49 -17.47
C GLY A 301 -7.40 -3.39 -17.30
N PRO A 302 -8.20 -4.25 -17.99
CA PRO A 302 -9.66 -4.28 -17.78
C PRO A 302 -10.06 -4.60 -16.33
N ALA A 303 -9.39 -5.56 -15.69
CA ALA A 303 -9.67 -5.95 -14.30
C ALA A 303 -9.33 -4.82 -13.31
N ALA A 304 -8.18 -4.17 -13.48
CA ALA A 304 -7.76 -3.04 -12.67
C ALA A 304 -8.69 -1.83 -12.83
N ARG A 305 -9.09 -1.50 -14.09
CA ARG A 305 -10.09 -0.44 -14.36
C ARG A 305 -11.42 -0.73 -13.71
N LYS A 306 -11.91 -1.95 -13.84
CA LYS A 306 -13.18 -2.40 -13.28
C LYS A 306 -13.16 -2.29 -11.75
N ALA A 307 -12.06 -2.70 -11.11
CA ALA A 307 -11.86 -2.57 -9.67
C ALA A 307 -11.90 -1.11 -9.22
N TRP A 308 -11.18 -0.21 -9.92
CA TRP A 308 -11.19 1.21 -9.60
C TRP A 308 -12.60 1.81 -9.66
N ILE A 309 -13.33 1.57 -10.75
CA ILE A 309 -14.70 2.08 -10.91
C ILE A 309 -15.60 1.54 -9.79
N ALA A 310 -15.46 0.26 -9.44
CA ALA A 310 -16.23 -0.34 -8.36
C ALA A 310 -15.94 0.31 -7.01
N VAL A 311 -14.65 0.43 -6.62
CA VAL A 311 -14.30 1.00 -5.30
C VAL A 311 -14.64 2.49 -5.20
N ALA A 312 -14.57 3.26 -6.30
CA ALA A 312 -15.02 4.64 -6.32
C ALA A 312 -16.51 4.76 -5.99
N GLY A 313 -17.32 3.79 -6.40
CA GLY A 313 -18.74 3.70 -6.07
C GLY A 313 -19.04 3.35 -4.60
N TYR A 314 -18.03 2.98 -3.81
CA TYR A 314 -18.15 2.75 -2.36
C TYR A 314 -17.78 3.97 -1.50
N VAL A 315 -17.44 5.08 -2.13
CA VAL A 315 -17.32 6.38 -1.46
C VAL A 315 -18.71 7.00 -1.41
N ASP A 316 -19.23 7.27 -0.22
CA ASP A 316 -20.54 7.83 -0.03
C ASP A 316 -20.55 9.38 -0.14
N GLN A 317 -21.72 9.99 0.05
CA GLN A 317 -21.91 11.43 -0.05
C GLN A 317 -21.21 12.24 1.06
N ASN A 318 -20.74 11.58 2.13
CA ASN A 318 -19.98 12.20 3.22
C ASN A 318 -18.48 12.02 3.01
N GLU A 319 -18.04 11.52 1.88
CA GLU A 319 -16.66 11.16 1.55
C GLU A 319 -16.12 10.02 2.43
N ASP A 320 -17.01 9.18 2.94
CA ASP A 320 -16.66 8.00 3.71
C ASP A 320 -16.64 6.74 2.83
N VAL A 321 -15.56 5.97 2.91
CA VAL A 321 -15.51 4.66 2.25
C VAL A 321 -16.35 3.66 3.04
N THR A 322 -17.34 3.06 2.39
CA THR A 322 -18.24 2.07 2.99
C THR A 322 -17.75 0.64 2.78
N GLN A 323 -18.36 -0.33 3.47
CA GLN A 323 -18.02 -1.76 3.36
C GLN A 323 -16.54 -2.07 3.65
N VAL A 324 -15.96 -1.40 4.63
CA VAL A 324 -14.58 -1.64 5.10
C VAL A 324 -14.61 -2.69 6.21
N CYS A 325 -13.79 -3.73 6.10
CA CYS A 325 -13.64 -4.72 7.15
C CYS A 325 -13.03 -4.08 8.41
N GLU A 326 -13.65 -4.25 9.57
CA GLU A 326 -13.09 -3.79 10.84
C GLU A 326 -11.70 -4.40 11.12
N GLY A 327 -10.93 -3.83 12.05
CA GLY A 327 -9.65 -4.37 12.52
C GLY A 327 -9.77 -5.84 12.88
N THR A 328 -8.90 -6.69 12.30
CA THR A 328 -9.00 -8.14 12.36
C THR A 328 -7.68 -8.73 12.82
N GLY A 329 -7.66 -9.27 14.04
CA GLY A 329 -6.52 -10.06 14.53
C GLY A 329 -6.51 -11.47 13.95
N LYS A 330 -5.39 -12.19 14.09
CA LYS A 330 -5.34 -13.59 13.68
C LYS A 330 -6.10 -14.47 14.64
N LYS A 331 -6.93 -15.34 14.11
CA LYS A 331 -7.65 -16.36 14.86
C LYS A 331 -7.90 -17.55 13.95
N ASP A 332 -7.59 -18.76 14.39
CA ASP A 332 -7.91 -19.98 13.64
C ASP A 332 -9.37 -20.36 13.87
N ASP A 333 -10.29 -19.55 13.34
CA ASP A 333 -11.73 -19.67 13.52
C ASP A 333 -12.46 -19.07 12.31
N TYR A 334 -13.06 -19.91 11.50
CA TYR A 334 -13.79 -19.50 10.30
C TYR A 334 -14.95 -18.56 10.60
N ALA A 335 -15.75 -18.88 11.64
CA ALA A 335 -16.89 -18.06 12.04
C ALA A 335 -16.46 -16.65 12.49
N TYR A 336 -15.31 -16.54 13.14
CA TYR A 336 -14.73 -15.24 13.49
C TYR A 336 -14.50 -14.37 12.26
N TYR A 337 -13.93 -14.93 11.17
CA TYR A 337 -13.70 -14.14 9.95
C TYR A 337 -15.00 -13.76 9.27
N LEU A 338 -15.96 -14.67 9.13
CA LEU A 338 -17.26 -14.34 8.51
C LEU A 338 -18.05 -13.29 9.30
N ALA A 339 -17.90 -13.27 10.62
CA ALA A 339 -18.59 -12.34 11.52
C ALA A 339 -17.96 -10.95 11.57
N ARG A 340 -16.87 -10.68 10.80
CA ARG A 340 -16.25 -9.34 10.81
C ARG A 340 -17.24 -8.27 10.36
N LYS A 341 -17.28 -7.16 11.13
CA LYS A 341 -18.20 -6.06 10.88
C LYS A 341 -17.75 -5.23 9.68
N ARG A 342 -18.71 -4.69 8.97
CA ARG A 342 -18.52 -3.69 7.91
C ARG A 342 -18.55 -2.31 8.54
N ARG A 343 -17.55 -1.52 8.27
CA ARG A 343 -17.41 -0.14 8.77
C ARG A 343 -17.58 0.86 7.64
N THR A 344 -17.99 2.07 7.98
CA THR A 344 -18.03 3.24 7.10
C THR A 344 -17.09 4.29 7.70
N GLY A 345 -16.30 4.97 6.87
CA GLY A 345 -15.33 5.99 7.30
C GLY A 345 -14.11 5.44 8.03
N ASP A 346 -13.88 4.12 7.97
CA ASP A 346 -12.67 3.51 8.53
C ASP A 346 -11.45 3.85 7.66
N PHE A 347 -10.38 4.30 8.28
CA PHE A 347 -9.18 4.77 7.59
C PHE A 347 -8.47 3.69 6.76
N HIS A 348 -8.70 2.41 7.00
CA HIS A 348 -8.20 1.36 6.08
C HIS A 348 -8.79 1.50 4.67
N GLY A 349 -10.08 1.87 4.57
CA GLY A 349 -10.74 2.10 3.29
C GLY A 349 -10.28 3.40 2.66
N GLN A 350 -10.25 4.50 3.43
CA GLN A 350 -9.81 5.81 2.97
C GLN A 350 -8.40 5.73 2.36
N ALA A 351 -7.44 5.12 3.08
CA ALA A 351 -6.07 4.93 2.61
C ALA A 351 -6.02 4.19 1.27
N ALA A 352 -6.68 3.03 1.22
CA ALA A 352 -6.60 2.15 0.06
C ALA A 352 -7.15 2.80 -1.22
N VAL A 353 -8.27 3.54 -1.13
CA VAL A 353 -8.84 4.24 -2.28
C VAL A 353 -7.94 5.39 -2.73
N MET A 354 -7.35 6.16 -1.80
CA MET A 354 -6.36 7.18 -2.14
C MET A 354 -5.10 6.59 -2.81
N TRP A 355 -4.65 5.40 -2.41
CA TRP A 355 -3.52 4.73 -3.07
C TRP A 355 -3.86 4.31 -4.50
N ALA A 356 -5.05 3.74 -4.71
CA ALA A 356 -5.50 3.36 -6.05
C ALA A 356 -5.63 4.60 -6.96
N ALA A 357 -6.19 5.70 -6.45
CA ALA A 357 -6.23 6.98 -7.14
C ALA A 357 -4.81 7.48 -7.48
N GLY A 358 -3.91 7.46 -6.49
CA GLY A 358 -2.52 7.84 -6.66
C GLY A 358 -1.81 7.00 -7.73
N ALA A 359 -2.03 5.67 -7.78
CA ALA A 359 -1.45 4.81 -8.81
C ALA A 359 -1.92 5.21 -10.22
N LEU A 360 -3.18 5.61 -10.37
CA LEU A 360 -3.72 6.10 -11.63
C LEU A 360 -3.12 7.47 -12.04
N LEU A 361 -2.86 8.34 -11.07
CA LEU A 361 -2.31 9.69 -11.28
C LEU A 361 -0.79 9.67 -11.52
N ARG A 362 -0.05 8.71 -10.97
CA ARG A 362 1.40 8.56 -11.25
C ARG A 362 1.63 8.42 -12.76
N PRO A 363 2.75 8.95 -13.31
CA PRO A 363 3.10 8.82 -14.73
C PRO A 363 3.32 7.36 -15.16
#